data_a9bd8c59b989fd35e527b283150878e7
#
_entry.id   a9bd8c59b989fd35e527b283150878e7
#
_cell.length_a   1.000
_cell.length_b   1.000
_cell.length_c   1.000
_cell.angle_alpha   90.00
_cell.angle_beta   90.00
_cell.angle_gamma   90.00
#
_symmetry.space_group_name_H-M   'P 1'
#
loop_
_entity.id
_entity.type
_entity.pdbx_description
1 polymer ?
#
loop_
_entity_poly.entity_id
_entity_poly.type
_entity_poly.pdbx_seq_one_letter_code
_entity_poly.pdbx_strand_id
1 'polypeptide(L)'
;MARVAFVMDKPLRKIGLSGRSIVPMLIGFGCSVPAIMATRTVSSDRDRKMTILLTPYMSCSAKISIYAFFTAAFFPTHRALIMILLYLLGILIGIAAALIMNQSVFRGKPVPFVMELPNYRLPSLKSVALLLWEKAEDFLQRAFTVIFLATIVIWFLQSFDTRLNVVTDSADSLLALIGRWIAPVFAPLGFADWRCATSLISGFIAKESVVSTLQILLGGAALSTMFTGRSVISFLVFTLLYTPCIAAVTTIRREFGSALKTVGVVMMQCCVAWIVALAVYTLVGIL
;
A
#
# COMPACT_ATOMS: atom_id res chain seq x y z
N MET A 1 -21.08 13.14 5.83
CA MET A 1 -19.75 12.91 6.42
C MET A 1 -19.69 13.23 7.92
N ALA A 2 -20.12 14.40 8.41
CA ALA A 2 -20.06 14.76 9.85
C ALA A 2 -20.76 13.73 10.75
N ARG A 3 -21.97 13.27 10.39
CA ARG A 3 -22.69 12.23 11.15
C ARG A 3 -21.97 10.90 11.19
N VAL A 4 -21.35 10.48 10.07
CA VAL A 4 -20.55 9.25 10.02
C VAL A 4 -19.35 9.37 10.94
N ALA A 5 -18.63 10.49 10.91
CA ALA A 5 -17.51 10.74 11.80
C ALA A 5 -17.92 10.72 13.27
N PHE A 6 -19.11 11.24 13.60
CA PHE A 6 -19.65 11.21 14.96
C PHE A 6 -19.97 9.79 15.43
N VAL A 7 -20.65 8.99 14.60
CA VAL A 7 -20.99 7.59 14.95
C VAL A 7 -19.71 6.75 15.09
N MET A 8 -18.73 6.96 14.19
CA MET A 8 -17.47 6.23 14.19
C MET A 8 -16.47 6.71 15.24
N ASP A 9 -16.72 7.81 15.93
CA ASP A 9 -15.83 8.34 16.97
C ASP A 9 -15.69 7.35 18.14
N LYS A 10 -16.78 6.71 18.56
CA LYS A 10 -16.77 5.75 19.66
C LYS A 10 -15.88 4.53 19.41
N PRO A 11 -15.99 3.79 18.28
CA PRO A 11 -15.10 2.67 17.98
C PRO A 11 -13.66 3.12 17.68
N LEU A 12 -13.45 4.24 16.97
CA LEU A 12 -12.12 4.72 16.63
C LEU A 12 -11.32 5.19 17.86
N ARG A 13 -11.97 5.75 18.85
CA ARG A 13 -11.31 6.09 20.13
C ARG A 13 -10.75 4.89 20.87
N LYS A 14 -11.38 3.71 20.76
CA LYS A 14 -10.85 2.48 21.35
C LYS A 14 -9.49 2.09 20.78
N ILE A 15 -9.24 2.40 19.52
CA ILE A 15 -7.95 2.18 18.85
C ILE A 15 -7.03 3.40 18.86
N GLY A 16 -7.43 4.48 19.55
CA GLY A 16 -6.61 5.68 19.75
C GLY A 16 -6.71 6.73 18.65
N LEU A 17 -7.76 6.67 17.80
CA LEU A 17 -8.02 7.62 16.71
C LEU A 17 -9.26 8.48 17.01
N SER A 18 -9.33 9.67 16.40
CA SER A 18 -10.53 10.50 16.41
C SER A 18 -11.51 10.10 15.29
N GLY A 19 -12.80 10.40 15.45
CA GLY A 19 -13.83 10.09 14.44
C GLY A 19 -13.56 10.70 13.06
N ARG A 20 -12.80 11.82 12.98
CA ARG A 20 -12.42 12.43 11.70
C ARG A 20 -11.50 11.55 10.86
N SER A 21 -10.75 10.64 11.48
CA SER A 21 -9.84 9.72 10.79
C SER A 21 -10.55 8.72 9.87
N ILE A 22 -11.88 8.52 10.05
CA ILE A 22 -12.65 7.59 9.21
C ILE A 22 -12.67 8.01 7.74
N VAL A 23 -12.74 9.32 7.47
CA VAL A 23 -12.84 9.83 6.10
C VAL A 23 -11.57 9.54 5.29
N PRO A 24 -10.36 9.90 5.75
CA PRO A 24 -9.12 9.47 5.12
C PRO A 24 -9.00 7.95 4.95
N MET A 25 -9.38 7.18 5.97
CA MET A 25 -9.30 5.72 5.91
C MET A 25 -10.22 5.13 4.84
N LEU A 26 -11.45 5.64 4.69
CA LEU A 26 -12.38 5.22 3.63
C LEU A 26 -11.84 5.57 2.24
N ILE A 27 -11.26 6.77 2.06
CA ILE A 27 -10.60 7.15 0.80
C ILE A 27 -9.42 6.22 0.50
N GLY A 28 -8.75 5.70 1.54
CA GLY A 28 -7.63 4.76 1.43
C GLY A 28 -7.95 3.45 0.71
N PHE A 29 -9.21 3.02 0.72
CA PHE A 29 -9.66 1.86 -0.07
C PHE A 29 -9.66 2.16 -1.59
N GLY A 30 -9.76 3.40 -1.99
CA GLY A 30 -9.58 3.80 -3.39
C GLY A 30 -8.10 4.02 -3.73
N CYS A 31 -7.47 5.01 -3.08
CA CYS A 31 -6.07 5.35 -3.29
C CYS A 31 -5.45 5.95 -2.02
N SER A 32 -4.24 5.49 -1.66
CA SER A 32 -3.54 5.97 -0.47
C SER A 32 -3.08 7.44 -0.60
N VAL A 33 -2.80 7.94 -1.80
CA VAL A 33 -2.33 9.33 -2.01
C VAL A 33 -3.37 10.37 -1.58
N PRO A 34 -4.59 10.39 -2.16
CA PRO A 34 -5.61 11.32 -1.71
C PRO A 34 -6.05 11.07 -0.27
N ALA A 35 -5.98 9.83 0.21
CA ALA A 35 -6.26 9.51 1.60
C ALA A 35 -5.29 10.20 2.56
N ILE A 36 -3.97 10.14 2.29
CA ILE A 36 -2.94 10.82 3.08
C ILE A 36 -3.14 12.34 3.01
N MET A 37 -3.45 12.90 1.84
CA MET A 37 -3.76 14.33 1.71
C MET A 37 -5.01 14.73 2.49
N ALA A 38 -6.03 13.88 2.55
CA ALA A 38 -7.25 14.13 3.30
C ALA A 38 -7.02 14.15 4.81
N THR A 39 -5.92 13.58 5.33
CA THR A 39 -5.58 13.66 6.76
C THR A 39 -5.37 15.08 7.28
N ARG A 40 -5.16 16.06 6.39
CA ARG A 40 -5.08 17.48 6.74
C ARG A 40 -6.36 18.01 7.37
N THR A 41 -7.49 17.32 7.20
CA THR A 41 -8.77 17.66 7.86
C THR A 41 -8.82 17.21 9.31
N VAL A 42 -7.87 16.39 9.76
CA VAL A 42 -7.76 15.93 11.14
C VAL A 42 -7.06 17.01 11.97
N SER A 43 -7.74 17.51 13.01
CA SER A 43 -7.28 18.66 13.80
C SER A 43 -6.09 18.37 14.73
N SER A 44 -5.93 17.11 15.17
CA SER A 44 -4.84 16.67 16.03
C SER A 44 -3.64 16.21 15.20
N ASP A 45 -2.46 16.78 15.42
CA ASP A 45 -1.23 16.38 14.75
C ASP A 45 -0.85 14.92 15.04
N ARG A 46 -1.13 14.46 16.27
CA ARG A 46 -0.97 13.07 16.69
C ARG A 46 -1.87 12.13 15.89
N ASP A 47 -3.18 12.41 15.86
CA ASP A 47 -4.17 11.58 15.18
C ASP A 47 -3.96 11.61 13.67
N ARG A 48 -3.54 12.75 13.12
CA ARG A 48 -3.14 12.91 11.73
C ARG A 48 -2.00 11.98 11.36
N LYS A 49 -0.89 12.03 12.10
CA LYS A 49 0.28 11.18 11.87
C LYS A 49 -0.07 9.70 11.99
N MET A 50 -0.84 9.33 13.00
CA MET A 50 -1.30 7.96 13.20
C MET A 50 -2.18 7.50 12.03
N THR A 51 -3.10 8.34 11.54
CA THR A 51 -3.95 8.03 10.37
C THR A 51 -3.11 7.84 9.10
N ILE A 52 -2.09 8.69 8.88
CA ILE A 52 -1.15 8.55 7.75
C ILE A 52 -0.46 7.19 7.78
N LEU A 53 0.01 6.74 8.95
CA LEU A 53 0.70 5.47 9.12
C LEU A 53 -0.21 4.26 8.89
N LEU A 54 -1.50 4.38 9.18
CA LEU A 54 -2.48 3.31 9.04
C LEU A 54 -3.08 3.21 7.63
N THR A 55 -3.14 4.32 6.90
CA THR A 55 -3.71 4.36 5.55
C THR A 55 -3.14 3.31 4.59
N PRO A 56 -1.83 3.00 4.56
CA PRO A 56 -1.26 2.00 3.66
C PRO A 56 -1.71 0.56 3.92
N TYR A 57 -2.23 0.24 5.10
CA TYR A 57 -2.78 -1.10 5.39
C TYR A 57 -4.14 -1.32 4.72
N MET A 58 -4.83 -0.24 4.29
CA MET A 58 -6.05 -0.36 3.51
C MET A 58 -5.75 -0.89 2.11
N SER A 59 -6.63 -1.77 1.62
CA SER A 59 -6.49 -2.35 0.28
C SER A 59 -6.95 -1.33 -0.77
N CYS A 60 -6.01 -0.66 -1.44
CA CYS A 60 -6.33 0.25 -2.54
C CYS A 60 -6.67 -0.52 -3.83
N SER A 61 -7.26 0.16 -4.82
CA SER A 61 -7.68 -0.42 -6.10
C SER A 61 -6.56 -1.16 -6.84
N ALA A 62 -5.33 -0.65 -6.81
CA ALA A 62 -4.18 -1.28 -7.43
C ALA A 62 -3.83 -2.66 -6.82
N LYS A 63 -4.04 -2.86 -5.52
CA LYS A 63 -3.86 -4.16 -4.86
C LYS A 63 -4.90 -5.18 -5.31
N ILE A 64 -6.13 -4.74 -5.62
CA ILE A 64 -7.21 -5.62 -6.09
C ILE A 64 -6.81 -6.33 -7.38
N SER A 65 -6.17 -5.64 -8.31
CA SER A 65 -5.69 -6.23 -9.57
C SER A 65 -4.72 -7.39 -9.32
N ILE A 66 -3.82 -7.24 -8.33
CA ILE A 66 -2.89 -8.31 -7.94
C ILE A 66 -3.67 -9.49 -7.36
N TYR A 67 -4.60 -9.25 -6.44
CA TYR A 67 -5.41 -10.31 -5.84
C TYR A 67 -6.22 -11.06 -6.89
N ALA A 68 -6.88 -10.34 -7.79
CA ALA A 68 -7.67 -10.92 -8.88
C ALA A 68 -6.84 -11.82 -9.78
N PHE A 69 -5.63 -11.39 -10.16
CA PHE A 69 -4.72 -12.14 -11.00
C PHE A 69 -4.28 -13.47 -10.35
N PHE A 70 -3.76 -13.41 -9.14
CA PHE A 70 -3.28 -14.60 -8.44
C PHE A 70 -4.41 -15.55 -8.01
N THR A 71 -5.53 -15.01 -7.54
CA THR A 71 -6.68 -15.85 -7.15
C THR A 71 -7.33 -16.51 -8.35
N ALA A 72 -7.29 -15.86 -9.53
CA ALA A 72 -7.75 -16.49 -10.77
C ALA A 72 -6.88 -17.67 -11.19
N ALA A 73 -5.55 -17.56 -11.00
CA ALA A 73 -4.60 -18.58 -11.42
C ALA A 73 -4.56 -19.80 -10.46
N PHE A 74 -4.64 -19.57 -9.15
CA PHE A 74 -4.42 -20.64 -8.16
C PHE A 74 -5.69 -21.11 -7.45
N PHE A 75 -6.73 -20.29 -7.34
CA PHE A 75 -7.94 -20.57 -6.55
C PHE A 75 -9.23 -20.30 -7.34
N PRO A 76 -9.49 -20.98 -8.47
CA PRO A 76 -10.61 -20.67 -9.35
C PRO A 76 -11.97 -20.81 -8.68
N THR A 77 -12.11 -21.74 -7.71
CA THR A 77 -13.37 -22.01 -7.00
C THR A 77 -13.64 -21.08 -5.83
N HIS A 78 -12.60 -20.51 -5.19
CA HIS A 78 -12.70 -19.72 -3.96
C HIS A 78 -12.20 -18.27 -4.10
N ARG A 79 -12.21 -17.72 -5.31
CA ARG A 79 -11.66 -16.37 -5.61
C ARG A 79 -12.20 -15.29 -4.68
N ALA A 80 -13.54 -15.21 -4.58
CA ALA A 80 -14.19 -14.16 -3.80
C ALA A 80 -13.88 -14.30 -2.31
N LEU A 81 -13.85 -15.52 -1.79
CA LEU A 81 -13.54 -15.78 -0.37
C LEU A 81 -12.12 -15.31 -0.02
N ILE A 82 -11.14 -15.66 -0.83
CA ILE A 82 -9.74 -15.27 -0.58
C ILE A 82 -9.57 -13.75 -0.68
N MET A 83 -10.21 -13.10 -1.64
CA MET A 83 -10.18 -11.64 -1.76
C MET A 83 -10.78 -10.97 -0.51
N ILE A 84 -11.92 -11.46 -0.02
CA ILE A 84 -12.55 -10.95 1.21
C ILE A 84 -11.63 -11.18 2.42
N LEU A 85 -11.02 -12.35 2.54
CA LEU A 85 -10.09 -12.65 3.64
C LEU A 85 -8.87 -11.73 3.62
N LEU A 86 -8.30 -11.43 2.44
CA LEU A 86 -7.19 -10.48 2.31
C LEU A 86 -7.61 -9.06 2.74
N TYR A 87 -8.82 -8.62 2.36
CA TYR A 87 -9.34 -7.32 2.80
C TYR A 87 -9.49 -7.25 4.32
N LEU A 88 -10.12 -8.28 4.91
CA LEU A 88 -10.29 -8.37 6.36
C LEU A 88 -8.95 -8.43 7.08
N LEU A 89 -7.99 -9.20 6.55
CA LEU A 89 -6.64 -9.28 7.11
C LEU A 89 -5.97 -7.90 7.14
N GLY A 90 -6.05 -7.12 6.05
CA GLY A 90 -5.51 -5.77 5.99
C GLY A 90 -6.10 -4.85 7.06
N ILE A 91 -7.43 -4.91 7.26
CA ILE A 91 -8.12 -4.13 8.30
C ILE A 91 -7.68 -4.58 9.70
N LEU A 92 -7.63 -5.89 9.95
CA LEU A 92 -7.21 -6.43 11.25
C LEU A 92 -5.78 -6.06 11.61
N ILE A 93 -4.85 -6.17 10.66
CA ILE A 93 -3.46 -5.76 10.87
C ILE A 93 -3.37 -4.24 11.06
N GLY A 94 -4.17 -3.45 10.34
CA GLY A 94 -4.28 -2.02 10.55
C GLY A 94 -4.76 -1.66 11.96
N ILE A 95 -5.76 -2.36 12.48
CA ILE A 95 -6.25 -2.19 13.86
C ILE A 95 -5.17 -2.59 14.88
N ALA A 96 -4.53 -3.74 14.68
CA ALA A 96 -3.44 -4.19 15.55
C ALA A 96 -2.27 -3.20 15.57
N ALA A 97 -1.85 -2.70 14.40
CA ALA A 97 -0.83 -1.67 14.29
C ALA A 97 -1.26 -0.38 15.01
N ALA A 98 -2.53 0.04 14.88
CA ALA A 98 -3.06 1.20 15.59
C ALA A 98 -2.96 1.04 17.11
N LEU A 99 -3.33 -0.12 17.65
CA LEU A 99 -3.27 -0.40 19.08
C LEU A 99 -1.82 -0.39 19.60
N ILE A 100 -0.90 -1.04 18.88
CA ILE A 100 0.52 -1.08 19.24
C ILE A 100 1.11 0.34 19.20
N MET A 101 0.82 1.12 18.16
CA MET A 101 1.32 2.48 18.00
C MET A 101 0.74 3.43 19.05
N ASN A 102 -0.53 3.26 19.43
CA ASN A 102 -1.17 4.05 20.48
C ASN A 102 -0.52 3.82 21.84
N GLN A 103 -0.08 2.60 22.14
CA GLN A 103 0.56 2.26 23.40
C GLN A 103 2.05 2.62 23.44
N SER A 104 2.75 2.56 22.30
CA SER A 104 4.21 2.74 22.23
C SER A 104 4.62 4.17 21.87
N VAL A 105 4.30 4.62 20.65
CA VAL A 105 4.83 5.87 20.06
C VAL A 105 3.89 7.05 20.28
N PHE A 106 2.58 6.83 20.13
CA PHE A 106 1.55 7.88 20.19
C PHE A 106 0.74 7.80 21.49
N ARG A 107 1.41 7.82 22.64
CA ARG A 107 0.74 7.82 23.94
C ARG A 107 -0.08 9.08 24.12
N GLY A 108 -1.32 8.95 24.59
CA GLY A 108 -2.24 10.04 24.86
C GLY A 108 -3.68 9.73 24.50
N LYS A 109 -4.61 10.56 24.98
CA LYS A 109 -6.02 10.41 24.64
C LYS A 109 -6.30 11.14 23.32
N PRO A 110 -7.08 10.56 22.40
CA PRO A 110 -7.52 11.25 21.19
C PRO A 110 -8.35 12.50 21.56
N VAL A 111 -8.20 13.55 20.76
CA VAL A 111 -8.95 14.79 20.97
C VAL A 111 -10.45 14.52 20.83
N PRO A 112 -11.29 14.99 21.77
CA PRO A 112 -12.73 14.81 21.67
C PRO A 112 -13.26 15.39 20.37
N PHE A 113 -14.13 14.64 19.70
CA PHE A 113 -14.82 15.13 18.52
C PHE A 113 -15.93 16.10 18.96
N VAL A 114 -15.61 17.37 19.05
CA VAL A 114 -16.57 18.45 19.26
C VAL A 114 -16.72 19.16 17.94
N MET A 115 -17.89 19.03 17.30
CA MET A 115 -18.23 19.75 16.09
C MET A 115 -19.69 20.18 16.17
N GLU A 116 -19.91 21.49 16.09
CA GLU A 116 -21.24 22.00 15.82
C GLU A 116 -21.66 21.51 14.44
N LEU A 117 -22.83 20.89 14.36
CA LEU A 117 -23.37 20.43 13.06
C LEU A 117 -23.69 21.68 12.22
N PRO A 118 -22.95 21.92 11.13
CA PRO A 118 -23.23 23.08 10.30
C PRO A 118 -24.62 22.95 9.68
N ASN A 119 -25.30 24.11 9.53
CA ASN A 119 -26.56 24.16 8.83
C ASN A 119 -26.38 23.68 7.38
N TYR A 120 -27.29 22.83 6.92
CA TYR A 120 -27.27 22.36 5.54
C TYR A 120 -27.55 23.54 4.58
N ARG A 121 -26.52 23.86 3.79
CA ARG A 121 -26.68 24.78 2.65
C ARG A 121 -26.33 24.03 1.38
N LEU A 122 -27.10 24.20 0.34
CA LEU A 122 -26.77 23.67 -0.97
C LEU A 122 -25.50 24.37 -1.47
N PRO A 123 -24.46 23.61 -1.79
CA PRO A 123 -23.22 24.21 -2.30
C PRO A 123 -23.46 24.78 -3.70
N SER A 124 -22.85 25.91 -4.04
CA SER A 124 -22.89 26.43 -5.40
C SER A 124 -22.09 25.54 -6.34
N LEU A 125 -22.66 25.14 -7.46
CA LEU A 125 -22.02 24.29 -8.47
C LEU A 125 -20.66 24.85 -8.92
N LYS A 126 -20.57 26.17 -9.11
CA LYS A 126 -19.33 26.85 -9.50
C LYS A 126 -18.22 26.68 -8.46
N SER A 127 -18.53 26.89 -7.18
CA SER A 127 -17.53 26.74 -6.10
C SER A 127 -17.07 25.28 -5.96
N VAL A 128 -18.00 24.33 -6.11
CA VAL A 128 -17.66 22.89 -6.06
C VAL A 128 -16.77 22.53 -7.25
N ALA A 129 -17.12 22.95 -8.47
CA ALA A 129 -16.33 22.66 -9.66
C ALA A 129 -14.91 23.23 -9.57
N LEU A 130 -14.76 24.49 -9.13
CA LEU A 130 -13.46 25.12 -8.95
C LEU A 130 -12.62 24.40 -7.90
N LEU A 131 -13.21 24.04 -6.76
CA LEU A 131 -12.50 23.32 -5.70
C LEU A 131 -12.06 21.92 -6.14
N LEU A 132 -12.94 21.21 -6.86
CA LEU A 132 -12.62 19.88 -7.41
C LEU A 132 -11.50 19.98 -8.44
N TRP A 133 -11.55 21.00 -9.33
CA TRP A 133 -10.51 21.20 -10.32
C TRP A 133 -9.16 21.51 -9.68
N GLU A 134 -9.10 22.44 -8.72
CA GLU A 134 -7.87 22.74 -7.98
C GLU A 134 -7.26 21.51 -7.31
N LYS A 135 -8.09 20.68 -6.65
CA LYS A 135 -7.60 19.47 -5.99
C LYS A 135 -7.21 18.38 -6.98
N ALA A 136 -7.93 18.24 -8.09
CA ALA A 136 -7.62 17.30 -9.15
C ALA A 136 -6.31 17.68 -9.87
N GLU A 137 -6.13 18.96 -10.20
CA GLU A 137 -4.91 19.46 -10.83
C GLU A 137 -3.67 19.25 -9.94
N ASP A 138 -3.77 19.59 -8.65
CA ASP A 138 -2.70 19.41 -7.66
C ASP A 138 -2.32 17.91 -7.53
N PHE A 139 -3.33 17.01 -7.56
CA PHE A 139 -3.12 15.58 -7.54
C PHE A 139 -2.48 15.06 -8.82
N LEU A 140 -3.02 15.44 -9.99
CA LEU A 140 -2.54 14.98 -11.29
C LEU A 140 -1.09 15.41 -11.55
N GLN A 141 -0.76 16.68 -11.33
CA GLN A 141 0.61 17.16 -11.52
C GLN A 141 1.61 16.39 -10.66
N ARG A 142 1.28 16.15 -9.40
CA ARG A 142 2.17 15.44 -8.46
C ARG A 142 2.30 13.96 -8.78
N ALA A 143 1.17 13.27 -9.00
CA ALA A 143 1.16 11.86 -9.31
C ALA A 143 1.88 11.60 -10.65
N PHE A 144 1.56 12.39 -11.68
CA PHE A 144 2.16 12.26 -13.00
C PHE A 144 3.68 12.44 -12.96
N THR A 145 4.19 13.52 -12.34
CA THR A 145 5.63 13.80 -12.30
C THR A 145 6.41 12.68 -11.59
N VAL A 146 5.92 12.24 -10.43
CA VAL A 146 6.60 11.20 -9.64
C VAL A 146 6.56 9.85 -10.35
N ILE A 147 5.39 9.46 -10.87
CA ILE A 147 5.23 8.18 -11.58
C ILE A 147 6.05 8.19 -12.88
N PHE A 148 6.01 9.28 -13.65
CA PHE A 148 6.74 9.41 -14.89
C PHE A 148 8.26 9.27 -14.70
N LEU A 149 8.83 10.01 -13.74
CA LEU A 149 10.26 9.90 -13.43
C LEU A 149 10.63 8.48 -12.95
N ALA A 150 9.81 7.91 -12.07
CA ALA A 150 10.04 6.57 -11.57
C ALA A 150 9.93 5.50 -12.67
N THR A 151 9.01 5.66 -13.62
CA THR A 151 8.88 4.76 -14.77
C THR A 151 10.10 4.82 -15.69
N ILE A 152 10.66 6.02 -15.93
CA ILE A 152 11.90 6.18 -16.69
C ILE A 152 13.05 5.44 -15.99
N VAL A 153 13.18 5.58 -14.67
CA VAL A 153 14.23 4.89 -13.90
C VAL A 153 14.09 3.37 -14.00
N ILE A 154 12.87 2.84 -13.86
CA ILE A 154 12.65 1.38 -14.00
C ILE A 154 12.91 0.92 -15.42
N TRP A 155 12.44 1.66 -16.43
CA TRP A 155 12.70 1.35 -17.82
C TRP A 155 14.20 1.26 -18.08
N PHE A 156 14.98 2.22 -17.58
CA PHE A 156 16.43 2.19 -17.67
C PHE A 156 17.02 0.96 -17.00
N LEU A 157 16.61 0.64 -15.76
CA LEU A 157 17.10 -0.52 -15.03
C LEU A 157 16.72 -1.86 -15.68
N GLN A 158 15.61 -1.91 -16.42
CA GLN A 158 15.17 -3.11 -17.15
C GLN A 158 15.88 -3.26 -18.50
N SER A 159 16.23 -2.13 -19.14
CA SER A 159 16.75 -2.13 -20.52
C SER A 159 18.27 -2.24 -20.61
N PHE A 160 19.00 -1.96 -19.51
CA PHE A 160 20.46 -1.93 -19.54
C PHE A 160 21.10 -2.95 -18.59
N ASP A 161 22.23 -3.48 -19.03
CA ASP A 161 23.13 -4.33 -18.24
C ASP A 161 24.17 -3.45 -17.48
N THR A 162 24.98 -4.09 -16.63
CA THR A 162 26.11 -3.48 -15.88
C THR A 162 27.12 -2.76 -16.78
N ARG A 163 27.18 -3.10 -18.07
CA ARG A 163 28.05 -2.49 -19.07
C ARG A 163 27.33 -1.43 -19.93
N LEU A 164 26.09 -1.03 -19.56
CA LEU A 164 25.25 -0.10 -20.32
C LEU A 164 24.91 -0.55 -21.75
N ASN A 165 24.96 -1.86 -22.01
CA ASN A 165 24.46 -2.42 -23.27
C ASN A 165 22.94 -2.67 -23.13
N VAL A 166 22.22 -2.52 -24.24
CA VAL A 166 20.79 -2.84 -24.28
C VAL A 166 20.64 -4.36 -24.17
N VAL A 167 19.86 -4.79 -23.19
CA VAL A 167 19.67 -6.21 -22.86
C VAL A 167 18.54 -6.79 -23.72
N THR A 168 18.80 -7.91 -24.36
CA THR A 168 17.79 -8.69 -25.10
C THR A 168 17.04 -9.66 -24.18
N ASP A 169 17.71 -10.15 -23.13
CA ASP A 169 17.08 -11.03 -22.12
C ASP A 169 16.94 -10.30 -20.78
N SER A 170 15.72 -10.21 -20.29
CA SER A 170 15.39 -9.54 -19.01
C SER A 170 16.16 -10.09 -17.80
N ALA A 171 16.70 -11.31 -17.90
CA ALA A 171 17.49 -11.94 -16.85
C ALA A 171 18.85 -11.26 -16.61
N ASP A 172 19.39 -10.57 -17.60
CA ASP A 172 20.70 -9.90 -17.53
C ASP A 172 20.59 -8.41 -17.18
N SER A 173 19.38 -7.91 -16.97
CA SER A 173 19.13 -6.52 -16.63
C SER A 173 19.67 -6.13 -15.24
N LEU A 174 20.01 -4.86 -15.07
CA LEU A 174 20.38 -4.29 -13.76
C LEU A 174 19.29 -4.56 -12.70
N LEU A 175 18.04 -4.51 -13.08
CA LEU A 175 16.92 -4.76 -12.18
C LEU A 175 16.89 -6.24 -11.74
N ALA A 176 17.20 -7.18 -12.63
CA ALA A 176 17.30 -8.59 -12.29
C ALA A 176 18.49 -8.87 -11.33
N LEU A 177 19.60 -8.17 -11.51
CA LEU A 177 20.75 -8.26 -10.59
C LEU A 177 20.37 -7.82 -9.17
N ILE A 178 19.68 -6.67 -9.04
CA ILE A 178 19.17 -6.20 -7.75
C ILE A 178 18.16 -7.19 -7.19
N GLY A 179 17.27 -7.74 -8.03
CA GLY A 179 16.32 -8.77 -7.65
C GLY A 179 16.99 -10.03 -7.08
N ARG A 180 18.06 -10.52 -7.73
CA ARG A 180 18.86 -11.66 -7.24
C ARG A 180 19.51 -11.40 -5.89
N TRP A 181 19.97 -10.18 -5.66
CA TRP A 181 20.59 -9.80 -4.39
C TRP A 181 19.58 -9.72 -3.24
N ILE A 182 18.34 -9.31 -3.53
CA ILE A 182 17.27 -9.18 -2.53
C ILE A 182 16.51 -10.51 -2.34
N ALA A 183 16.44 -11.37 -3.36
CA ALA A 183 15.70 -12.64 -3.34
C ALA A 183 15.93 -13.51 -2.08
N PRO A 184 17.17 -13.64 -1.52
CA PRO A 184 17.39 -14.44 -0.32
C PRO A 184 16.59 -13.99 0.90
N VAL A 185 16.23 -12.70 0.99
CA VAL A 185 15.41 -12.16 2.09
C VAL A 185 14.00 -12.77 2.09
N PHE A 186 13.53 -13.22 0.93
CA PHE A 186 12.21 -13.84 0.76
C PHE A 186 12.23 -15.38 0.83
N ALA A 187 13.41 -15.99 1.05
CA ALA A 187 13.52 -17.44 1.18
C ALA A 187 12.63 -18.03 2.29
N PRO A 188 12.56 -17.43 3.51
CA PRO A 188 11.69 -17.92 4.57
C PRO A 188 10.19 -17.82 4.24
N LEU A 189 9.82 -16.96 3.29
CA LEU A 189 8.44 -16.72 2.87
C LEU A 189 8.00 -17.67 1.74
N GLY A 190 8.92 -18.48 1.21
CA GLY A 190 8.65 -19.48 0.17
C GLY A 190 8.63 -18.95 -1.27
N PHE A 191 9.10 -17.70 -1.53
CA PHE A 191 9.21 -17.11 -2.86
C PHE A 191 10.57 -16.41 -3.09
N ALA A 192 11.65 -17.18 -2.96
CA ALA A 192 13.03 -16.72 -3.14
C ALA A 192 13.46 -16.53 -4.61
N ASP A 193 12.53 -16.54 -5.55
CA ASP A 193 12.85 -16.31 -6.96
C ASP A 193 13.14 -14.82 -7.22
N TRP A 194 14.23 -14.54 -7.94
CA TRP A 194 14.62 -13.18 -8.31
C TRP A 194 13.53 -12.43 -9.10
N ARG A 195 12.70 -13.15 -9.86
CA ARG A 195 11.56 -12.59 -10.62
C ARG A 195 10.52 -12.02 -9.67
N CYS A 196 10.26 -12.69 -8.55
CA CYS A 196 9.36 -12.18 -7.50
C CYS A 196 9.94 -10.91 -6.87
N ALA A 197 11.22 -10.91 -6.51
CA ALA A 197 11.88 -9.73 -5.94
C ALA A 197 11.86 -8.54 -6.94
N THR A 198 12.18 -8.79 -8.20
CA THR A 198 12.12 -7.79 -9.28
C THR A 198 10.73 -7.21 -9.44
N SER A 199 9.68 -8.04 -9.42
CA SER A 199 8.30 -7.59 -9.53
C SER A 199 7.86 -6.75 -8.32
N LEU A 200 8.33 -7.07 -7.11
CA LEU A 200 8.06 -6.28 -5.92
C LEU A 200 8.76 -4.92 -5.96
N ILE A 201 9.97 -4.83 -6.53
CA ILE A 201 10.67 -3.55 -6.74
C ILE A 201 9.90 -2.68 -7.74
N SER A 202 9.46 -3.26 -8.87
CA SER A 202 8.59 -2.55 -9.83
C SER A 202 7.28 -2.12 -9.18
N GLY A 203 6.69 -2.98 -8.35
CA GLY A 203 5.47 -2.70 -7.59
C GLY A 203 5.63 -1.63 -6.49
N PHE A 204 6.85 -1.30 -6.09
CA PHE A 204 7.09 -0.14 -5.23
C PHE A 204 6.82 1.18 -5.96
N ILE A 205 7.02 1.22 -7.27
CA ILE A 205 6.71 2.40 -8.07
C ILE A 205 5.22 2.49 -8.32
N ALA A 206 4.64 1.43 -8.89
CA ALA A 206 3.22 1.31 -9.15
C ALA A 206 2.78 -0.13 -8.85
N LYS A 207 1.83 -0.31 -7.94
CA LYS A 207 1.42 -1.65 -7.46
C LYS A 207 0.94 -2.56 -8.60
N GLU A 208 0.25 -2.01 -9.58
CA GLU A 208 -0.21 -2.73 -10.77
C GLU A 208 0.93 -3.31 -11.61
N SER A 209 2.12 -2.72 -11.55
CA SER A 209 3.30 -3.21 -12.29
C SER A 209 3.82 -4.56 -11.78
N VAL A 210 3.43 -5.01 -10.58
CA VAL A 210 3.79 -6.34 -10.06
C VAL A 210 3.35 -7.43 -11.03
N VAL A 211 2.10 -7.38 -11.48
CA VAL A 211 1.51 -8.39 -12.36
C VAL A 211 2.15 -8.35 -13.74
N SER A 212 2.24 -7.17 -14.35
CA SER A 212 2.81 -7.02 -15.69
C SER A 212 4.29 -7.41 -15.74
N THR A 213 5.08 -7.03 -14.74
CA THR A 213 6.49 -7.44 -14.64
C THR A 213 6.62 -8.95 -14.50
N LEU A 214 5.81 -9.59 -13.64
CA LEU A 214 5.82 -11.04 -13.50
C LEU A 214 5.44 -11.75 -14.82
N GLN A 215 4.42 -11.27 -15.53
CA GLN A 215 4.03 -11.84 -16.82
C GLN A 215 5.14 -11.74 -17.87
N ILE A 216 5.82 -10.61 -17.94
CA ILE A 216 6.97 -10.41 -18.84
C ILE A 216 8.12 -11.35 -18.47
N LEU A 217 8.48 -11.44 -17.20
CA LEU A 217 9.59 -12.27 -16.72
C LEU A 217 9.30 -13.78 -16.81
N LEU A 218 8.03 -14.18 -16.83
CA LEU A 218 7.62 -15.57 -17.03
C LEU A 218 7.71 -16.01 -18.51
N GLY A 219 7.67 -15.06 -19.47
CA GLY A 219 7.77 -15.40 -20.89
C GLY A 219 6.74 -16.40 -21.39
N GLY A 220 5.54 -16.43 -20.77
CA GLY A 220 4.47 -17.39 -21.09
C GLY A 220 4.51 -18.69 -20.27
N ALA A 221 5.49 -18.89 -19.37
CA ALA A 221 5.49 -20.02 -18.45
C ALA A 221 4.35 -19.89 -17.42
N ALA A 222 3.83 -21.01 -16.94
CA ALA A 222 2.77 -21.01 -15.95
C ALA A 222 3.28 -20.50 -14.60
N LEU A 223 2.47 -19.69 -13.91
CA LEU A 223 2.77 -19.21 -12.56
C LEU A 223 3.04 -20.33 -11.56
N SER A 224 2.48 -21.51 -11.78
CA SER A 224 2.68 -22.71 -10.97
C SER A 224 4.12 -23.25 -10.98
N THR A 225 4.96 -22.81 -11.92
CA THR A 225 6.39 -23.16 -11.92
C THR A 225 7.19 -22.40 -10.87
N MET A 226 6.71 -21.23 -10.43
CA MET A 226 7.40 -20.38 -9.47
C MET A 226 6.75 -20.42 -8.08
N PHE A 227 5.44 -20.60 -8.03
CA PHE A 227 4.68 -20.52 -6.80
C PHE A 227 3.99 -21.84 -6.49
N THR A 228 4.08 -22.23 -5.23
CA THR A 228 3.19 -23.22 -4.62
C THR A 228 1.95 -22.52 -4.04
N GLY A 229 0.87 -23.24 -3.78
CA GLY A 229 -0.33 -22.65 -3.18
C GLY A 229 -0.04 -21.87 -1.89
N ARG A 230 0.91 -22.36 -1.07
CA ARG A 230 1.36 -21.68 0.16
C ARG A 230 2.12 -20.39 -0.11
N SER A 231 3.07 -20.44 -1.03
CA SER A 231 3.90 -19.27 -1.35
C SER A 231 3.10 -18.15 -2.01
N VAL A 232 2.04 -18.48 -2.78
CA VAL A 232 1.10 -17.50 -3.32
C VAL A 232 0.39 -16.72 -2.23
N ILE A 233 -0.14 -17.41 -1.21
CA ILE A 233 -0.84 -16.75 -0.09
C ILE A 233 0.12 -15.85 0.66
N SER A 234 1.33 -16.33 0.95
CA SER A 234 2.39 -15.52 1.58
C SER A 234 2.76 -14.29 0.75
N PHE A 235 2.93 -14.44 -0.56
CA PHE A 235 3.22 -13.35 -1.49
C PHE A 235 2.07 -12.32 -1.54
N LEU A 236 0.81 -12.77 -1.56
CA LEU A 236 -0.35 -11.90 -1.52
C LEU A 236 -0.45 -11.10 -0.22
N VAL A 237 -0.17 -11.75 0.92
CA VAL A 237 -0.13 -11.08 2.23
C VAL A 237 1.02 -10.08 2.29
N PHE A 238 2.19 -10.44 1.78
CA PHE A 238 3.30 -9.50 1.71
C PHE A 238 2.96 -8.30 0.83
N THR A 239 2.41 -8.50 -0.37
CA THR A 239 2.00 -7.42 -1.27
C THR A 239 0.86 -6.56 -0.73
N LEU A 240 0.00 -7.13 0.12
CA LEU A 240 -1.02 -6.40 0.84
C LEU A 240 -0.41 -5.38 1.81
N LEU A 241 0.59 -5.80 2.60
CA LEU A 241 1.06 -5.07 3.78
C LEU A 241 2.33 -4.24 3.53
N TYR A 242 3.16 -4.64 2.54
CA TYR A 242 4.42 -3.94 2.30
C TYR A 242 4.19 -2.50 1.83
N THR A 243 5.24 -1.74 1.87
CA THR A 243 5.29 -0.31 1.63
C THR A 243 4.34 0.18 0.52
N PRO A 244 3.68 1.33 0.66
CA PRO A 244 2.85 1.90 -0.39
C PRO A 244 3.70 2.30 -1.62
N CYS A 245 3.03 2.61 -2.73
CA CYS A 245 3.69 3.08 -3.95
C CYS A 245 4.50 4.37 -3.70
N ILE A 246 5.47 4.65 -4.58
CA ILE A 246 6.37 5.80 -4.44
C ILE A 246 5.61 7.13 -4.34
N ALA A 247 4.47 7.26 -5.03
CA ALA A 247 3.61 8.44 -4.94
C ALA A 247 3.04 8.64 -3.52
N ALA A 248 2.67 7.57 -2.83
CA ALA A 248 2.23 7.65 -1.44
C ALA A 248 3.40 7.95 -0.49
N VAL A 249 4.59 7.36 -0.71
CA VAL A 249 5.79 7.63 0.09
C VAL A 249 6.22 9.10 -0.03
N THR A 250 6.20 9.67 -1.23
CA THR A 250 6.49 11.10 -1.43
C THR A 250 5.47 12.00 -0.74
N THR A 251 4.19 11.59 -0.72
CA THR A 251 3.14 12.31 0.01
C THR A 251 3.35 12.21 1.52
N ILE A 252 3.68 11.01 2.06
CA ILE A 252 4.06 10.83 3.46
C ILE A 252 5.23 11.74 3.83
N ARG A 253 6.28 11.79 2.99
CA ARG A 253 7.44 12.67 3.22
C ARG A 253 7.05 14.15 3.38
N ARG A 254 6.09 14.61 2.58
CA ARG A 254 5.60 16.01 2.65
C ARG A 254 4.82 16.26 3.93
N GLU A 255 3.97 15.31 4.35
CA GLU A 255 3.17 15.46 5.57
C GLU A 255 3.99 15.33 6.85
N PHE A 256 5.07 14.53 6.84
CA PHE A 256 5.99 14.40 7.99
C PHE A 256 7.11 15.45 8.02
N GLY A 257 7.39 16.12 6.89
CA GLY A 257 8.45 17.12 6.76
C GLY A 257 9.88 16.59 6.97
N SER A 258 10.08 15.26 7.02
CA SER A 258 11.39 14.64 7.30
C SER A 258 11.59 13.36 6.48
N ALA A 259 12.69 13.29 5.74
CA ALA A 259 13.07 12.10 4.99
C ALA A 259 13.36 10.90 5.91
N LEU A 260 14.04 11.13 7.03
CA LEU A 260 14.41 10.07 7.98
C LEU A 260 13.17 9.40 8.59
N LYS A 261 12.17 10.20 8.98
CA LYS A 261 10.90 9.65 9.48
C LYS A 261 10.16 8.85 8.43
N THR A 262 10.18 9.29 7.17
CA THR A 262 9.56 8.58 6.06
C THR A 262 10.25 7.24 5.80
N VAL A 263 11.58 7.19 5.80
CA VAL A 263 12.33 5.93 5.69
C VAL A 263 11.98 5.00 6.85
N GLY A 264 11.91 5.51 8.07
CA GLY A 264 11.47 4.74 9.24
C GLY A 264 10.08 4.12 9.07
N VAL A 265 9.12 4.87 8.49
CA VAL A 265 7.78 4.37 8.18
C VAL A 265 7.82 3.24 7.14
N VAL A 266 8.56 3.43 6.06
CA VAL A 266 8.73 2.42 4.99
C VAL A 266 9.34 1.14 5.56
N MET A 267 10.41 1.26 6.34
CA MET A 267 11.07 0.11 6.98
C MET A 267 10.13 -0.62 7.94
N MET A 268 9.40 0.12 8.78
CA MET A 268 8.41 -0.45 9.69
C MET A 268 7.34 -1.25 8.94
N GLN A 269 6.81 -0.71 7.85
CA GLN A 269 5.79 -1.38 7.04
C GLN A 269 6.34 -2.64 6.35
N CYS A 270 7.55 -2.58 5.81
CA CYS A 270 8.22 -3.76 5.25
C CYS A 270 8.46 -4.84 6.31
N CYS A 271 8.90 -4.47 7.51
CA CYS A 271 9.08 -5.42 8.62
C CYS A 271 7.76 -6.07 9.04
N VAL A 272 6.69 -5.29 9.20
CA VAL A 272 5.36 -5.82 9.53
C VAL A 272 4.88 -6.77 8.44
N ALA A 273 5.02 -6.38 7.16
CA ALA A 273 4.66 -7.21 6.02
C ALA A 273 5.41 -8.54 6.02
N TRP A 274 6.71 -8.50 6.28
CA TRP A 274 7.57 -9.68 6.31
C TRP A 274 7.19 -10.63 7.45
N ILE A 275 7.00 -10.11 8.67
CA ILE A 275 6.61 -10.90 9.85
C ILE A 275 5.25 -11.56 9.66
N VAL A 276 4.26 -10.80 9.17
CA VAL A 276 2.90 -11.33 8.96
C VAL A 276 2.87 -12.34 7.81
N ALA A 277 3.60 -12.08 6.72
CA ALA A 277 3.70 -13.04 5.61
C ALA A 277 4.38 -14.33 6.04
N LEU A 278 5.43 -14.27 6.87
CA LEU A 278 6.08 -15.43 7.46
C LEU A 278 5.12 -16.22 8.36
N ALA A 279 4.39 -15.53 9.24
CA ALA A 279 3.40 -16.17 10.12
C ALA A 279 2.31 -16.89 9.31
N VAL A 280 1.81 -16.26 8.24
CA VAL A 280 0.82 -16.88 7.35
C VAL A 280 1.42 -18.06 6.59
N TYR A 281 2.64 -17.95 6.09
CA TYR A 281 3.32 -19.05 5.41
C TYR A 281 3.50 -20.28 6.30
N THR A 282 3.88 -20.07 7.56
CA THR A 282 4.03 -21.15 8.54
C THR A 282 2.68 -21.75 8.93
N LEU A 283 1.65 -20.93 9.19
CA LEU A 283 0.31 -21.41 9.53
C LEU A 283 -0.32 -22.25 8.41
N VAL A 284 -0.25 -21.76 7.16
CA VAL A 284 -0.75 -22.51 5.99
C VAL A 284 0.10 -23.77 5.73
N GLY A 285 1.30 -23.84 6.29
CA GLY A 285 2.16 -25.02 6.23
C GLY A 285 1.79 -26.13 7.18
N ILE A 286 1.09 -25.80 8.26
CA ILE A 286 0.66 -26.75 9.30
C ILE A 286 -0.74 -27.32 9.00
N LEU A 287 -1.57 -26.58 8.27
CA LEU A 287 -2.90 -27.01 7.79
C LEU A 287 -2.80 -27.86 6.52
#